data_27a20e5c4c38584e4daae38a3dddd92f
#
_entry.id   27a20e5c4c38584e4daae38a3dddd92f
#
_cell.length_a   1.000
_cell.length_b   1.000
_cell.length_c   1.000
_cell.angle_alpha   90.00
_cell.angle_beta   90.00
_cell.angle_gamma   90.00
#
_symmetry.space_group_name_H-M   'P 1'
#
loop_
_entity.id
_entity.type
_entity.pdbx_description
1 polymer ?
#
loop_
_entity_poly.entity_id
_entity_poly.type
_entity_poly.pdbx_seq_one_letter_code
_entity_poly.pdbx_strand_id
1 'polypeptide(L)'
;MEKPANSTLINVCIIPDERVSAEHAAMSQALASDQTLFSLGGERFAHMTAFMARFANDKVQGVVEAVEQALRSAKPLRLEHMGYLMTEGRYIETSYRRTADLMGLHEVLISALADLRINPGNPFEEGYFTPYTAEQQKNARETGYDLARNLYRPHITLTRYKEGGVPEIFPAMPAVNLSFDLDKVCVYKADDNGAVYELVREFRVG
;
A
#
# COMPACT_ATOMS: atom_id res chain seq x y z
N MET A 1 1.02 -0.82 -22.24
CA MET A 1 -0.38 -1.28 -22.47
C MET A 1 -1.33 -0.16 -22.12
N GLU A 2 -2.29 0.18 -22.97
CA GLU A 2 -3.25 1.23 -22.62
C GLU A 2 -4.07 0.83 -21.39
N LYS A 3 -4.32 1.81 -20.54
CA LYS A 3 -5.17 1.68 -19.36
C LYS A 3 -6.58 1.26 -19.81
N PRO A 4 -7.16 0.18 -19.26
CA PRO A 4 -8.51 -0.22 -19.62
C PRO A 4 -9.49 0.95 -19.38
N ALA A 5 -10.23 1.33 -20.43
CA ALA A 5 -11.27 2.33 -20.29
C ALA A 5 -12.30 1.87 -19.25
N ASN A 6 -12.85 2.81 -18.47
CA ASN A 6 -13.82 2.53 -17.40
C ASN A 6 -13.29 1.61 -16.29
N SER A 7 -12.06 1.81 -15.87
CA SER A 7 -11.46 1.06 -14.76
C SER A 7 -10.86 1.97 -13.71
N THR A 8 -10.89 1.51 -12.46
CA THR A 8 -10.34 2.19 -11.29
C THR A 8 -9.32 1.28 -10.59
N LEU A 9 -8.19 1.85 -10.18
CA LEU A 9 -7.27 1.19 -9.28
C LEU A 9 -7.84 1.31 -7.86
N ILE A 10 -8.04 0.18 -7.21
CA ILE A 10 -8.51 0.11 -5.83
C ILE A 10 -7.36 -0.37 -4.95
N ASN A 11 -7.14 0.35 -3.85
CA ASN A 11 -6.20 0.00 -2.81
C ASN A 11 -6.96 -0.32 -1.53
N VAL A 12 -6.85 -1.55 -1.05
CA VAL A 12 -7.35 -1.98 0.25
C VAL A 12 -6.25 -1.72 1.27
N CYS A 13 -6.47 -0.74 2.15
CA CYS A 13 -5.46 -0.20 3.04
C CYS A 13 -5.76 -0.49 4.50
N ILE A 14 -4.74 -0.81 5.28
CA ILE A 14 -4.74 -0.73 6.74
C ILE A 14 -4.37 0.71 7.12
N ILE A 15 -5.19 1.33 7.96
CA ILE A 15 -4.97 2.71 8.41
C ILE A 15 -4.47 2.67 9.86
N PRO A 16 -3.28 3.24 10.16
CA PRO A 16 -2.77 3.32 11.51
C PRO A 16 -3.68 4.14 12.44
N ASP A 17 -3.51 3.94 13.75
CA ASP A 17 -4.11 4.81 14.75
C ASP A 17 -3.64 6.27 14.60
N GLU A 18 -4.32 7.21 15.28
CA GLU A 18 -4.03 8.64 15.18
C GLU A 18 -2.59 8.98 15.61
N ARG A 19 -2.08 8.33 16.65
CA ARG A 19 -0.71 8.53 17.14
C ARG A 19 0.31 8.14 16.08
N VAL A 20 0.19 6.92 15.53
CA VAL A 20 1.12 6.41 14.52
C VAL A 20 0.98 7.21 13.22
N SER A 21 -0.22 7.62 12.84
CA SER A 21 -0.46 8.47 11.68
C SER A 21 0.21 9.85 11.82
N ALA A 22 0.10 10.48 12.99
CA ALA A 22 0.74 11.76 13.29
C ALA A 22 2.27 11.67 13.25
N GLU A 23 2.84 10.61 13.83
CA GLU A 23 4.30 10.37 13.79
C GLU A 23 4.80 10.17 12.35
N HIS A 24 4.08 9.43 11.51
CA HIS A 24 4.44 9.28 10.10
C HIS A 24 4.38 10.61 9.36
N ALA A 25 3.36 11.43 9.61
CA ALA A 25 3.26 12.75 9.00
C ALA A 25 4.41 13.66 9.43
N ALA A 26 4.74 13.70 10.72
CA ALA A 26 5.85 14.49 11.24
C ALA A 26 7.21 14.05 10.65
N MET A 27 7.47 12.74 10.59
CA MET A 27 8.68 12.21 9.97
C MET A 27 8.76 12.54 8.47
N SER A 28 7.65 12.37 7.75
CA SER A 28 7.58 12.69 6.33
C SER A 28 7.85 14.17 6.07
N GLN A 29 7.30 15.05 6.88
CA GLN A 29 7.55 16.50 6.81
C GLN A 29 9.00 16.85 7.15
N ALA A 30 9.61 16.17 8.12
CA ALA A 30 11.03 16.37 8.45
C ALA A 30 11.97 15.93 7.32
N LEU A 31 11.56 14.98 6.47
CA LEU A 31 12.28 14.56 5.27
C LEU A 31 12.02 15.46 4.06
N ALA A 32 11.00 16.33 4.12
CA ALA A 32 10.59 17.15 3.00
C ALA A 32 11.71 18.12 2.57
N SER A 33 11.95 18.18 1.27
CA SER A 33 12.92 19.07 0.65
C SER A 33 12.52 19.31 -0.82
N ASP A 34 13.29 20.14 -1.52
CA ASP A 34 13.13 20.32 -2.98
C ASP A 34 13.46 19.04 -3.77
N GLN A 35 14.12 18.06 -3.14
CA GLN A 35 14.46 16.76 -3.72
C GLN A 35 13.38 15.68 -3.47
N THR A 36 12.38 15.94 -2.65
CA THR A 36 11.28 15.00 -2.40
C THR A 36 10.09 15.24 -3.33
N LEU A 37 9.38 14.17 -3.69
CA LEU A 37 8.21 14.26 -4.58
C LEU A 37 6.93 14.60 -3.83
N PHE A 38 6.84 14.24 -2.56
CA PHE A 38 5.70 14.48 -1.69
C PHE A 38 6.08 14.37 -0.22
N SER A 39 5.20 14.85 0.64
CA SER A 39 5.19 14.56 2.08
C SER A 39 3.79 14.17 2.52
N LEU A 40 3.69 13.46 3.63
CA LEU A 40 2.42 13.15 4.29
C LEU A 40 1.90 14.38 5.03
N GLY A 41 0.59 14.47 5.16
CA GLY A 41 -0.15 15.61 5.66
C GLY A 41 -1.06 16.20 4.57
N GLY A 42 -2.12 16.86 4.94
CA GLY A 42 -3.11 17.35 3.97
C GLY A 42 -3.78 16.23 3.20
N GLU A 43 -3.62 16.23 1.88
CA GLU A 43 -4.25 15.24 0.99
C GLU A 43 -3.63 13.84 1.06
N ARG A 44 -2.39 13.72 1.54
CA ARG A 44 -1.69 12.43 1.66
C ARG A 44 -1.57 12.02 3.10
N PHE A 45 -1.88 10.78 3.40
CA PHE A 45 -1.88 10.24 4.75
C PHE A 45 -1.20 8.86 4.83
N ALA A 46 -0.80 8.50 6.05
CA ALA A 46 -0.16 7.22 6.33
C ALA A 46 -1.15 6.07 6.08
N HIS A 47 -0.77 5.11 5.25
CA HIS A 47 -1.52 3.88 5.01
C HIS A 47 -0.58 2.74 4.64
N MET A 48 -1.00 1.53 4.93
CA MET A 48 -0.31 0.30 4.52
C MET A 48 -1.20 -0.42 3.50
N THR A 49 -0.72 -0.62 2.30
CA THR A 49 -1.43 -1.42 1.30
C THR A 49 -1.51 -2.87 1.77
N ALA A 50 -2.72 -3.39 1.97
CA ALA A 50 -2.96 -4.81 2.20
C ALA A 50 -3.13 -5.57 0.87
N PHE A 51 -3.78 -4.96 -0.11
CA PHE A 51 -3.93 -5.47 -1.47
C PHE A 51 -4.30 -4.32 -2.43
N MET A 52 -3.86 -4.41 -3.67
CA MET A 52 -4.17 -3.41 -4.69
C MET A 52 -4.35 -4.09 -6.04
N ALA A 53 -5.40 -3.73 -6.77
CA ALA A 53 -5.62 -4.18 -8.14
C ALA A 53 -6.58 -3.23 -8.89
N ARG A 54 -6.68 -3.42 -10.20
CA ARG A 54 -7.58 -2.66 -11.06
C ARG A 54 -8.89 -3.40 -11.27
N PHE A 55 -10.00 -2.67 -11.17
CA PHE A 55 -11.36 -3.19 -11.29
C PHE A 55 -12.17 -2.36 -12.29
N ALA A 56 -13.15 -2.96 -12.97
CA ALA A 56 -14.12 -2.20 -13.74
C ALA A 56 -14.96 -1.32 -12.81
N ASN A 57 -15.34 -0.13 -13.26
CA ASN A 57 -16.03 0.85 -12.41
C ASN A 57 -17.37 0.33 -11.87
N ASP A 58 -18.07 -0.49 -12.67
CA ASP A 58 -19.32 -1.15 -12.26
C ASP A 58 -19.12 -2.29 -11.23
N LYS A 59 -17.89 -2.73 -11.00
CA LYS A 59 -17.54 -3.77 -10.02
C LYS A 59 -17.12 -3.22 -8.65
N VAL A 60 -16.97 -1.92 -8.49
CA VAL A 60 -16.46 -1.31 -7.24
C VAL A 60 -17.33 -1.67 -6.04
N GLN A 61 -18.67 -1.71 -6.21
CA GLN A 61 -19.55 -2.13 -5.12
C GLN A 61 -19.34 -3.61 -4.74
N GLY A 62 -19.17 -4.50 -5.72
CA GLY A 62 -18.81 -5.90 -5.47
C GLY A 62 -17.47 -6.08 -4.77
N VAL A 63 -16.48 -5.20 -5.06
CA VAL A 63 -15.21 -5.17 -4.33
C VAL A 63 -15.43 -4.84 -2.86
N VAL A 64 -16.25 -3.83 -2.55
CA VAL A 64 -16.60 -3.45 -1.17
C VAL A 64 -17.21 -4.63 -0.41
N GLU A 65 -18.19 -5.32 -1.02
CA GLU A 65 -18.87 -6.48 -0.43
C GLU A 65 -17.90 -7.67 -0.20
N ALA A 66 -17.03 -7.94 -1.17
CA ALA A 66 -16.02 -8.99 -1.06
C ALA A 66 -15.00 -8.69 0.05
N VAL A 67 -14.56 -7.44 0.19
CA VAL A 67 -13.66 -7.00 1.28
C VAL A 67 -14.38 -7.13 2.62
N GLU A 68 -15.62 -6.68 2.74
CA GLU A 68 -16.42 -6.83 3.96
C GLU A 68 -16.52 -8.30 4.39
N GLN A 69 -16.82 -9.18 3.45
CA GLN A 69 -16.92 -10.63 3.72
C GLN A 69 -15.55 -11.22 4.15
N ALA A 70 -14.47 -10.82 3.50
CA ALA A 70 -13.11 -11.23 3.86
C ALA A 70 -12.73 -10.81 5.29
N LEU A 71 -13.12 -9.60 5.69
CA LEU A 71 -12.81 -9.05 7.01
C LEU A 71 -13.62 -9.68 8.15
N ARG A 72 -14.75 -10.33 7.89
CA ARG A 72 -15.54 -11.02 8.93
C ARG A 72 -14.76 -12.14 9.63
N SER A 73 -13.76 -12.71 8.97
CA SER A 73 -12.87 -13.73 9.53
C SER A 73 -11.54 -13.17 10.02
N ALA A 74 -11.31 -11.87 9.89
CA ALA A 74 -10.10 -11.22 10.34
C ALA A 74 -10.00 -11.30 11.87
N LYS A 75 -8.81 -11.69 12.35
CA LYS A 75 -8.51 -11.72 13.77
C LYS A 75 -7.86 -10.40 14.21
N PRO A 76 -7.95 -10.06 15.51
CA PRO A 76 -7.11 -9.01 16.06
C PRO A 76 -5.64 -9.24 15.68
N LEU A 77 -5.00 -8.20 15.14
CA LEU A 77 -3.67 -8.31 14.57
C LEU A 77 -2.84 -7.10 14.98
N ARG A 78 -1.66 -7.36 15.54
CA ARG A 78 -0.69 -6.31 15.84
C ARG A 78 0.29 -6.16 14.69
N LEU A 79 0.45 -4.93 14.21
CA LEU A 79 1.43 -4.52 13.23
C LEU A 79 2.70 -4.09 13.98
N GLU A 80 3.74 -4.94 13.94
CA GLU A 80 4.99 -4.71 14.63
C GLU A 80 5.96 -3.92 13.72
N HIS A 81 6.33 -2.71 14.15
CA HIS A 81 7.33 -1.90 13.46
C HIS A 81 8.72 -2.54 13.55
N MET A 82 9.39 -2.66 12.41
CA MET A 82 10.70 -3.30 12.28
C MET A 82 11.85 -2.32 12.02
N GLY A 83 11.53 -1.09 11.63
CA GLY A 83 12.52 -0.08 11.27
C GLY A 83 12.20 0.62 9.96
N TYR A 84 13.21 1.22 9.38
CA TYR A 84 13.10 2.05 8.19
C TYR A 84 13.87 1.43 7.02
N LEU A 85 13.38 1.67 5.82
CA LEU A 85 13.97 1.17 4.59
C LEU A 85 13.98 2.28 3.53
N MET A 86 15.07 2.38 2.80
CA MET A 86 15.11 3.08 1.52
C MET A 86 15.13 2.04 0.40
N THR A 87 14.16 2.10 -0.50
CA THR A 87 14.05 1.17 -1.63
C THR A 87 14.94 1.63 -2.79
N GLU A 88 15.21 0.72 -3.75
CA GLU A 88 15.85 1.07 -5.02
C GLU A 88 15.04 2.11 -5.80
N GLY A 89 13.71 2.11 -5.67
CA GLY A 89 12.81 3.13 -6.22
C GLY A 89 12.84 4.47 -5.47
N ARG A 90 13.76 4.64 -4.51
CA ARG A 90 13.99 5.86 -3.71
C ARG A 90 12.84 6.23 -2.77
N TYR A 91 12.00 5.28 -2.42
CA TYR A 91 11.02 5.45 -1.35
C TYR A 91 11.68 5.29 0.01
N ILE A 92 11.35 6.19 0.94
CA ILE A 92 11.61 6.01 2.37
C ILE A 92 10.35 5.46 3.00
N GLU A 93 10.50 4.35 3.69
CA GLU A 93 9.37 3.58 4.23
C GLU A 93 9.66 3.13 5.66
N THR A 94 8.59 3.03 6.45
CA THR A 94 8.59 2.22 7.67
C THR A 94 8.19 0.80 7.33
N SER A 95 8.92 -0.18 7.83
CA SER A 95 8.67 -1.60 7.58
C SER A 95 8.02 -2.28 8.78
N TYR A 96 7.19 -3.28 8.51
CA TYR A 96 6.47 -4.03 9.52
C TYR A 96 6.72 -5.53 9.37
N ARG A 97 6.57 -6.26 10.47
CA ARG A 97 6.78 -7.72 10.50
C ARG A 97 5.73 -8.45 9.65
N ARG A 98 6.19 -9.36 8.80
CA ARG A 98 5.34 -10.32 8.08
C ARG A 98 4.92 -11.43 9.01
N THR A 99 3.85 -11.22 9.78
CA THR A 99 3.28 -12.28 10.62
C THR A 99 2.41 -13.22 9.78
N ALA A 100 2.16 -14.43 10.27
CA ALA A 100 1.28 -15.40 9.62
C ALA A 100 -0.16 -14.85 9.48
N ASP A 101 -0.65 -14.13 10.49
CA ASP A 101 -2.00 -13.55 10.47
C ASP A 101 -2.12 -12.43 9.44
N LEU A 102 -1.12 -11.54 9.32
CA LEU A 102 -1.08 -10.50 8.30
C LEU A 102 -1.01 -11.09 6.88
N MET A 103 -0.20 -12.13 6.70
CA MET A 103 -0.13 -12.87 5.44
C MET A 103 -1.45 -13.58 5.12
N GLY A 104 -2.12 -14.12 6.14
CA GLY A 104 -3.44 -14.71 6.00
C GLY A 104 -4.48 -13.70 5.53
N LEU A 105 -4.51 -12.49 6.11
CA LEU A 105 -5.38 -11.40 5.64
C LEU A 105 -5.07 -11.03 4.18
N HIS A 106 -3.80 -10.89 3.83
CA HIS A 106 -3.38 -10.57 2.46
C HIS A 106 -3.87 -11.63 1.45
N GLU A 107 -3.68 -12.93 1.73
CA GLU A 107 -4.12 -14.02 0.85
C GLU A 107 -5.66 -14.14 0.75
N VAL A 108 -6.38 -13.87 1.85
CA VAL A 108 -7.85 -13.84 1.83
C VAL A 108 -8.35 -12.71 0.93
N LEU A 109 -7.75 -11.52 1.00
CA LEU A 109 -8.09 -10.40 0.11
C LEU A 109 -7.79 -10.73 -1.36
N ILE A 110 -6.61 -11.32 -1.67
CA ILE A 110 -6.29 -11.77 -3.04
C ILE A 110 -7.36 -12.71 -3.56
N SER A 111 -7.73 -13.71 -2.75
CA SER A 111 -8.71 -14.75 -3.14
C SER A 111 -10.12 -14.18 -3.31
N ALA A 112 -10.55 -13.32 -2.38
CA ALA A 112 -11.89 -12.71 -2.42
C ALA A 112 -12.09 -11.79 -3.64
N LEU A 113 -11.00 -11.17 -4.12
CA LEU A 113 -11.06 -10.17 -5.20
C LEU A 113 -10.63 -10.72 -6.57
N ALA A 114 -10.21 -12.00 -6.64
CA ALA A 114 -9.64 -12.60 -7.84
C ALA A 114 -10.55 -12.50 -9.07
N ASP A 115 -11.85 -12.82 -8.92
CA ASP A 115 -12.81 -12.86 -10.03
C ASP A 115 -13.39 -11.48 -10.41
N LEU A 116 -13.17 -10.48 -9.55
CA LEU A 116 -13.67 -9.12 -9.75
C LEU A 116 -12.66 -8.23 -10.49
N ARG A 117 -11.36 -8.54 -10.37
CA ARG A 117 -10.30 -7.74 -10.94
C ARG A 117 -10.23 -7.83 -12.47
N ILE A 118 -9.75 -6.78 -13.09
CA ILE A 118 -9.43 -6.82 -14.53
C ILE A 118 -8.11 -7.57 -14.71
N ASN A 119 -8.11 -8.52 -15.65
CA ASN A 119 -6.93 -9.20 -16.11
C ASN A 119 -6.69 -8.80 -17.58
N PRO A 120 -5.52 -8.48 -18.04
CA PRO A 120 -4.19 -8.68 -17.48
C PRO A 120 -3.46 -7.39 -17.12
N GLY A 121 -2.40 -7.55 -16.34
CA GLY A 121 -1.30 -6.61 -16.32
C GLY A 121 -1.40 -5.51 -15.30
N ASN A 122 -0.33 -5.37 -14.56
CA ASN A 122 -0.09 -4.20 -13.74
C ASN A 122 0.15 -3.01 -14.69
N PRO A 123 -0.65 -1.92 -14.60
CA PRO A 123 -0.44 -0.71 -15.39
C PRO A 123 0.90 -0.02 -15.08
N PHE A 124 1.62 -0.49 -14.07
CA PHE A 124 2.90 0.06 -13.62
C PHE A 124 4.12 -0.46 -14.40
N GLU A 125 3.97 -1.29 -15.43
CA GLU A 125 5.09 -1.77 -16.24
C GLU A 125 5.81 -0.66 -17.02
N GLU A 126 5.14 0.47 -17.26
CA GLU A 126 5.73 1.61 -17.96
C GLU A 126 5.94 2.79 -17.00
N GLY A 127 7.19 3.15 -16.73
CA GLY A 127 7.56 4.39 -16.02
C GLY A 127 8.12 4.23 -14.62
N TYR A 128 8.32 3.02 -14.11
CA TYR A 128 9.06 2.80 -12.86
C TYR A 128 10.57 2.94 -13.07
N PHE A 129 11.25 3.47 -12.03
CA PHE A 129 12.73 3.61 -12.06
C PHE A 129 13.45 2.27 -12.16
N THR A 130 12.85 1.22 -11.65
CA THR A 130 13.39 -0.12 -11.69
C THR A 130 12.41 -1.05 -12.42
N PRO A 131 12.83 -1.71 -13.50
CA PRO A 131 12.01 -2.70 -14.15
C PRO A 131 11.60 -3.80 -13.16
N TYR A 132 10.38 -4.30 -13.29
CA TYR A 132 9.91 -5.41 -12.49
C TYR A 132 10.74 -6.66 -12.68
N THR A 133 11.07 -7.33 -11.59
CA THR A 133 11.61 -8.68 -11.60
C THR A 133 10.61 -9.66 -12.24
N ALA A 134 11.09 -10.82 -12.70
CA ALA A 134 10.22 -11.85 -13.25
C ALA A 134 9.13 -12.29 -12.27
N GLU A 135 9.42 -12.28 -10.97
CA GLU A 135 8.48 -12.63 -9.91
C GLU A 135 7.44 -11.54 -9.66
N GLN A 136 7.83 -10.27 -9.66
CA GLN A 136 6.90 -9.16 -9.62
C GLN A 136 5.94 -9.17 -10.81
N GLN A 137 6.47 -9.40 -12.01
CA GLN A 137 5.65 -9.56 -13.23
C GLN A 137 4.67 -10.73 -13.12
N LYS A 138 5.10 -11.86 -12.54
CA LYS A 138 4.24 -13.02 -12.29
C LYS A 138 3.11 -12.64 -11.33
N ASN A 139 3.44 -12.07 -10.18
CA ASN A 139 2.46 -11.64 -9.18
C ASN A 139 1.47 -10.64 -9.76
N ALA A 140 1.95 -9.61 -10.49
CA ALA A 140 1.11 -8.62 -11.14
C ALA A 140 0.10 -9.26 -12.12
N ARG A 141 0.55 -10.22 -12.92
CA ARG A 141 -0.35 -10.96 -13.84
C ARG A 141 -1.37 -11.82 -13.09
N GLU A 142 -0.93 -12.54 -12.06
CA GLU A 142 -1.77 -13.50 -11.33
C GLU A 142 -2.74 -12.83 -10.35
N THR A 143 -2.35 -11.70 -9.74
CA THR A 143 -3.10 -11.08 -8.66
C THR A 143 -3.50 -9.62 -8.92
N GLY A 144 -2.87 -8.96 -9.89
CA GLY A 144 -2.99 -7.52 -10.13
C GLY A 144 -2.06 -6.67 -9.26
N TYR A 145 -1.29 -7.30 -8.35
CA TYR A 145 -0.38 -6.62 -7.42
C TYR A 145 1.02 -7.25 -7.47
N ASP A 146 2.02 -6.46 -7.85
CA ASP A 146 3.41 -6.92 -8.01
C ASP A 146 4.05 -7.39 -6.70
N LEU A 147 3.75 -6.70 -5.60
CA LEU A 147 4.22 -7.05 -4.26
C LEU A 147 3.30 -8.04 -3.54
N ALA A 148 2.57 -8.88 -4.26
CA ALA A 148 1.71 -9.89 -3.66
C ALA A 148 2.48 -11.09 -3.12
N ARG A 149 1.83 -11.88 -2.26
CA ARG A 149 2.27 -13.19 -1.78
C ARG A 149 3.66 -13.14 -1.12
N ASN A 150 4.61 -13.91 -1.64
CA ASN A 150 5.98 -13.99 -1.13
C ASN A 150 6.76 -12.67 -1.22
N LEU A 151 6.39 -11.78 -2.14
CA LEU A 151 6.95 -10.44 -2.25
C LEU A 151 6.20 -9.41 -1.40
N TYR A 152 5.10 -9.79 -0.74
CA TYR A 152 4.35 -8.84 0.09
C TYR A 152 5.25 -8.30 1.20
N ARG A 153 5.42 -7.01 1.18
CA ARG A 153 6.26 -6.25 2.11
C ARG A 153 5.37 -5.22 2.81
N PRO A 154 4.91 -5.51 4.05
CA PRO A 154 4.08 -4.55 4.78
C PRO A 154 4.91 -3.31 5.13
N HIS A 155 4.47 -2.15 4.64
CA HIS A 155 5.17 -0.89 4.79
C HIS A 155 4.21 0.29 4.75
N ILE A 156 4.65 1.40 5.30
CA ILE A 156 4.01 2.72 5.12
C ILE A 156 5.05 3.65 4.50
N THR A 157 4.73 4.23 3.37
CA THR A 157 5.62 5.15 2.67
C THR A 157 5.60 6.53 3.32
N LEU A 158 6.77 7.08 3.66
CA LEU A 158 6.93 8.42 4.18
C LEU A 158 7.07 9.45 3.05
N THR A 159 7.96 9.18 2.11
CA THR A 159 8.24 10.05 0.96
C THR A 159 8.94 9.28 -0.14
N ARG A 160 9.18 9.95 -1.26
CA ARG A 160 10.01 9.47 -2.36
C ARG A 160 10.91 10.59 -2.85
N TYR A 161 12.17 10.29 -3.08
CA TYR A 161 13.11 11.23 -3.69
C TYR A 161 13.01 11.26 -5.21
N LYS A 162 13.30 12.44 -5.79
CA LYS A 162 13.47 12.64 -7.23
C LYS A 162 14.72 11.90 -7.71
N GLU A 163 14.86 11.78 -9.02
CA GLU A 163 16.08 11.25 -9.63
C GLU A 163 17.28 12.13 -9.29
N GLY A 164 18.37 11.52 -8.84
CA GLY A 164 19.55 12.24 -8.35
C GLY A 164 19.43 12.87 -6.96
N GLY A 165 18.21 12.90 -6.39
CA GLY A 165 17.92 13.55 -5.10
C GLY A 165 18.15 12.71 -3.86
N VAL A 166 18.51 11.44 -4.00
CA VAL A 166 18.72 10.54 -2.84
C VAL A 166 19.97 11.00 -2.09
N PRO A 167 19.90 11.26 -0.77
CA PRO A 167 21.07 11.57 0.02
C PRO A 167 22.06 10.40 -0.01
N GLU A 168 23.36 10.68 -0.04
CA GLU A 168 24.41 9.66 0.00
C GLU A 168 24.34 8.81 1.26
N ILE A 169 23.85 9.40 2.35
CA ILE A 169 23.65 8.74 3.65
C ILE A 169 22.16 8.72 3.95
N PHE A 170 21.63 7.52 4.23
CA PHE A 170 20.27 7.36 4.73
C PHE A 170 20.09 8.23 6.00
N PRO A 171 19.09 9.11 6.05
CA PRO A 171 18.94 10.00 7.18
C PRO A 171 18.74 9.22 8.48
N ALA A 172 19.32 9.73 9.56
CA ALA A 172 19.09 9.18 10.90
C ALA A 172 17.61 9.31 11.26
N MET A 173 16.90 8.21 11.23
CA MET A 173 15.48 8.17 11.58
C MET A 173 15.31 8.02 13.09
N PRO A 174 14.27 8.63 13.69
CA PRO A 174 14.05 8.55 15.13
C PRO A 174 13.74 7.12 15.57
N ALA A 175 14.26 6.72 16.73
CA ALA A 175 13.97 5.44 17.36
C ALA A 175 12.61 5.47 18.08
N VAL A 176 11.50 5.56 17.30
CA VAL A 176 10.14 5.56 17.83
C VAL A 176 9.45 4.23 17.58
N ASN A 177 8.58 3.84 18.51
CA ASN A 177 7.76 2.64 18.33
C ASN A 177 6.50 3.00 17.53
N LEU A 178 6.46 2.56 16.29
CA LEU A 178 5.35 2.77 15.35
C LEU A 178 4.44 1.54 15.22
N SER A 179 4.55 0.59 16.14
CA SER A 179 3.64 -0.57 16.17
C SER A 179 2.23 -0.12 16.57
N PHE A 180 1.22 -0.73 15.94
CA PHE A 180 -0.20 -0.43 16.17
C PHE A 180 -1.06 -1.68 15.98
N ASP A 181 -2.29 -1.66 16.46
CA ASP A 181 -3.24 -2.74 16.29
C ASP A 181 -4.12 -2.49 15.06
N LEU A 182 -4.46 -3.55 14.34
CA LEU A 182 -5.39 -3.49 13.23
C LEU A 182 -6.79 -3.19 13.76
N ASP A 183 -7.25 -1.97 13.59
CA ASP A 183 -8.59 -1.50 13.96
C ASP A 183 -9.41 -1.11 12.72
N LYS A 184 -8.72 -0.71 11.66
CA LYS A 184 -9.35 -0.10 10.51
C LYS A 184 -8.76 -0.60 9.19
N VAL A 185 -9.64 -1.06 8.31
CA VAL A 185 -9.35 -1.33 6.89
C VAL A 185 -10.22 -0.45 6.02
N CYS A 186 -9.64 0.18 5.03
CA CYS A 186 -10.35 1.06 4.11
C CYS A 186 -10.16 0.61 2.66
N VAL A 187 -11.20 0.79 1.87
CA VAL A 187 -11.15 0.68 0.40
C VAL A 187 -11.05 2.08 -0.17
N TYR A 188 -9.96 2.36 -0.88
CA TYR A 188 -9.71 3.63 -1.54
C TYR A 188 -9.59 3.46 -3.04
N LYS A 189 -9.99 4.50 -3.80
CA LYS A 189 -9.48 4.68 -5.15
C LYS A 189 -8.07 5.22 -5.08
N ALA A 190 -7.21 4.76 -5.99
CA ALA A 190 -5.81 5.17 -6.07
C ALA A 190 -5.47 5.65 -7.50
N ASP A 191 -4.48 6.52 -7.59
CA ASP A 191 -3.86 6.89 -8.87
C ASP A 191 -2.94 5.78 -9.37
N ASP A 192 -2.40 5.93 -10.57
CA ASP A 192 -1.52 4.92 -11.18
C ASP A 192 -0.19 4.73 -10.43
N ASN A 193 0.16 5.61 -9.50
CA ASN A 193 1.31 5.45 -8.60
C ASN A 193 0.93 4.78 -7.27
N GLY A 194 -0.33 4.35 -7.11
CA GLY A 194 -0.83 3.74 -5.89
C GLY A 194 -1.18 4.74 -4.78
N ALA A 195 -1.05 6.05 -5.03
CA ALA A 195 -1.44 7.06 -4.05
C ALA A 195 -2.98 7.12 -3.95
N VAL A 196 -3.48 6.94 -2.74
CA VAL A 196 -4.91 6.92 -2.45
C VAL A 196 -5.48 8.33 -2.39
N TYR A 197 -6.69 8.56 -2.95
CA TYR A 197 -7.29 9.89 -3.04
C TYR A 197 -8.78 9.95 -2.70
N GLU A 198 -9.55 8.87 -2.83
CA GLU A 198 -10.99 8.86 -2.59
C GLU A 198 -11.37 7.64 -1.76
N LEU A 199 -11.95 7.88 -0.57
CA LEU A 199 -12.48 6.82 0.28
C LEU A 199 -13.78 6.27 -0.33
N VAL A 200 -13.81 4.97 -0.59
CA VAL A 200 -15.00 4.25 -1.03
C VAL A 200 -15.73 3.66 0.18
N ARG A 201 -15.01 3.02 1.10
CA ARG A 201 -15.58 2.40 2.29
C ARG A 201 -14.55 2.25 3.41
N GLU A 202 -15.02 2.41 4.65
CA GLU A 202 -14.27 2.10 5.88
C GLU A 202 -14.92 0.89 6.58
N PHE A 203 -14.07 0.01 7.13
CA PHE A 203 -14.47 -1.12 7.95
C PHE A 203 -13.72 -1.08 9.28
N ARG A 204 -14.42 -1.35 10.38
CA ARG A 204 -13.81 -1.64 11.68
C ARG A 204 -13.56 -3.15 11.77
N VAL A 205 -12.40 -3.51 12.31
CA VAL A 205 -11.95 -4.90 12.51
C VAL A 205 -11.79 -5.12 14.01
N GLY A 206 -12.57 -6.03 14.59
CA GLY A 206 -12.55 -6.31 16.02
C GLY A 206 -13.91 -6.73 16.55
#